data_a1b769a561e45e5c526fe52c510f60d3
#
_entry.id   a1b769a561e45e5c526fe52c510f60d3
#
_cell.length_a   1.000
_cell.length_b   1.000
_cell.length_c   1.000
_cell.angle_alpha   90.00
_cell.angle_beta   90.00
_cell.angle_gamma   90.00
#
_symmetry.space_group_name_H-M   'P 1'
#
loop_
_entity.id
_entity.type
_entity.pdbx_description
1 polymer ?
#
loop_
_entity_poly.entity_id
_entity_poly.type
_entity_poly.pdbx_seq_one_letter_code
_entity_poly.pdbx_strand_id
1 'polypeptide(L)'
;MNFIGNQRNLKVRMVGLSTAIATAKDIGSWFGVKKNFIFNFSPNVRPIPVAIHFRGFAEKNYCPRMNSMNKPAYNDIKKFAKGSPVMIFVSSRRQTRLTALDLITLAANESHLKSPYLKMSHEELSMIL
;
A
#
# COMPACT_ATOMS: atom_id res chain seq x y z
N MET A 1 27.63 10.99 12.15
CA MET A 1 27.52 10.56 13.56
C MET A 1 28.77 9.82 14.04
N ASN A 2 29.28 8.81 13.31
CA ASN A 2 30.53 8.13 13.67
C ASN A 2 31.72 9.07 13.83
N PHE A 3 31.83 10.13 13.00
CA PHE A 3 32.90 11.10 13.07
C PHE A 3 32.91 11.88 14.39
N ILE A 4 31.74 12.35 14.85
CA ILE A 4 31.64 13.10 16.12
C ILE A 4 31.86 12.16 17.31
N GLY A 5 31.41 10.91 17.25
CA GLY A 5 31.65 9.90 18.27
C GLY A 5 33.15 9.62 18.46
N ASN A 6 33.90 9.48 17.36
CA ASN A 6 35.34 9.24 17.38
C ASN A 6 36.10 10.43 17.95
N GLN A 7 35.73 11.67 17.63
CA GLN A 7 36.38 12.88 18.16
C GLN A 7 36.18 13.05 19.68
N ARG A 8 35.05 12.56 20.21
CA ARG A 8 34.70 12.69 21.64
C ARG A 8 34.96 11.45 22.46
N ASN A 9 35.57 10.41 21.89
CA ASN A 9 35.75 9.09 22.53
C ASN A 9 34.43 8.46 23.04
N LEU A 10 33.29 8.81 22.43
CA LEU A 10 31.99 8.30 22.80
C LEU A 10 31.65 7.04 21.98
N LYS A 11 31.35 5.94 22.66
CA LYS A 11 30.82 4.74 22.02
C LYS A 11 29.34 4.96 21.71
N VAL A 12 29.03 5.25 20.46
CA VAL A 12 27.64 5.40 19.98
C VAL A 12 27.18 4.07 19.37
N ARG A 13 26.11 3.49 19.89
CA ARG A 13 25.42 2.35 19.28
C ARG A 13 24.36 2.87 18.30
N MET A 14 24.46 2.43 17.05
CA MET A 14 23.46 2.71 16.02
C MET A 14 22.64 1.47 15.74
N VAL A 15 21.30 1.65 15.69
CA VAL A 15 20.35 0.62 15.32
C VAL A 15 19.50 1.15 14.18
N GLY A 16 19.56 0.50 13.02
CA GLY A 16 18.74 0.83 11.85
C GLY A 16 17.56 -0.13 11.76
N LEU A 17 16.34 0.41 11.68
CA LEU A 17 15.11 -0.33 11.40
C LEU A 17 14.55 0.17 10.09
N SER A 18 14.17 -0.75 9.20
CA SER A 18 13.63 -0.40 7.90
C SER A 18 12.57 -1.39 7.43
N THR A 19 11.74 -0.95 6.49
CA THR A 19 10.87 -1.81 5.68
C THR A 19 11.70 -2.59 4.65
N ALA A 20 11.07 -3.22 3.65
CA ALA A 20 11.80 -3.96 2.62
C ALA A 20 12.83 -3.07 1.88
N ILE A 21 14.09 -3.51 1.92
CA ILE A 21 15.21 -2.87 1.22
C ILE A 21 15.84 -3.91 0.29
N ALA A 22 16.11 -3.53 -0.95
CA ALA A 22 16.72 -4.43 -1.94
C ALA A 22 18.12 -4.91 -1.53
N THR A 23 18.91 -4.05 -0.90
CA THR A 23 20.34 -4.28 -0.58
C THR A 23 20.64 -4.00 0.89
N ALA A 24 20.06 -4.81 1.81
CA ALA A 24 20.28 -4.66 3.25
C ALA A 24 21.78 -4.76 3.64
N LYS A 25 22.57 -5.55 2.89
CA LYS A 25 24.01 -5.70 3.12
C LYS A 25 24.80 -4.41 2.87
N ASP A 26 24.48 -3.67 1.81
CA ASP A 26 25.17 -2.43 1.45
C ASP A 26 24.89 -1.35 2.49
N ILE A 27 23.64 -1.24 2.94
CA ILE A 27 23.26 -0.32 4.01
C ILE A 27 23.95 -0.69 5.32
N GLY A 28 23.99 -1.98 5.66
CA GLY A 28 24.75 -2.46 6.83
C GLY A 28 26.22 -2.12 6.77
N SER A 29 26.85 -2.27 5.60
CA SER A 29 28.25 -1.89 5.37
C SER A 29 28.46 -0.38 5.51
N TRP A 30 27.54 0.41 4.97
CA TRP A 30 27.56 1.88 5.12
C TRP A 30 27.44 2.34 6.57
N PHE A 31 26.66 1.65 7.39
CA PHE A 31 26.59 1.88 8.83
C PHE A 31 27.79 1.33 9.61
N GLY A 32 28.71 0.60 8.96
CA GLY A 32 29.84 -0.06 9.61
C GLY A 32 29.43 -1.25 10.46
N VAL A 33 28.28 -1.87 10.17
CA VAL A 33 27.75 -3.00 10.91
C VAL A 33 28.36 -4.31 10.41
N LYS A 34 28.85 -5.16 11.34
CA LYS A 34 29.35 -6.48 10.98
C LYS A 34 28.22 -7.37 10.45
N LYS A 35 28.51 -8.28 9.51
CA LYS A 35 27.54 -9.16 8.87
C LYS A 35 26.60 -9.89 9.85
N ASN A 36 27.11 -10.29 10.99
CA ASN A 36 26.36 -11.02 12.03
C ASN A 36 25.27 -10.18 12.74
N PHE A 37 25.27 -8.87 12.52
CA PHE A 37 24.28 -7.94 13.09
C PHE A 37 23.32 -7.35 12.05
N ILE A 38 23.32 -7.92 10.84
CA ILE A 38 22.38 -7.56 9.78
C ILE A 38 21.31 -8.64 9.73
N PHE A 39 20.09 -8.27 10.11
CA PHE A 39 18.93 -9.16 10.13
C PHE A 39 17.99 -8.79 8.98
N ASN A 40 17.85 -9.67 8.00
CA ASN A 40 16.90 -9.54 6.90
C ASN A 40 15.84 -10.64 7.04
N PHE A 41 14.64 -10.25 7.45
CA PHE A 41 13.56 -11.19 7.73
C PHE A 41 12.85 -11.59 6.44
N SER A 42 12.57 -12.88 6.30
CA SER A 42 11.77 -13.42 5.22
C SER A 42 10.30 -12.97 5.34
N PRO A 43 9.54 -12.87 4.21
CA PRO A 43 8.11 -12.57 4.26
C PRO A 43 7.28 -13.49 5.18
N ASN A 44 7.72 -14.72 5.38
CA ASN A 44 7.03 -15.72 6.22
C ASN A 44 7.05 -15.39 7.73
N VAL A 45 7.91 -14.45 8.15
CA VAL A 45 7.99 -14.00 9.55
C VAL A 45 6.89 -12.98 9.89
N ARG A 46 6.13 -12.52 8.90
CA ARG A 46 5.05 -11.56 9.13
C ARG A 46 3.95 -12.17 10.00
N PRO A 47 3.52 -11.49 11.07
CA PRO A 47 2.40 -11.95 11.89
C PRO A 47 1.09 -12.09 11.10
N ILE A 48 0.91 -11.20 10.11
CA ILE A 48 -0.24 -11.20 9.19
C ILE A 48 0.31 -11.51 7.79
N PRO A 49 -0.09 -12.64 7.18
CA PRO A 49 0.35 -12.98 5.84
C PRO A 49 -0.21 -11.99 4.81
N VAL A 50 0.57 -11.67 3.78
CA VAL A 50 0.18 -10.76 2.70
C VAL A 50 0.34 -11.49 1.37
N ALA A 51 -0.76 -11.61 0.64
CA ALA A 51 -0.74 -12.04 -0.76
C ALA A 51 -0.57 -10.81 -1.65
N ILE A 52 0.38 -10.86 -2.58
CA ILE A 52 0.69 -9.74 -3.47
C ILE A 52 0.34 -10.15 -4.90
N HIS A 53 -0.46 -9.34 -5.58
CA HIS A 53 -0.86 -9.54 -6.97
C HIS A 53 -0.41 -8.33 -7.81
N PHE A 54 0.32 -8.58 -8.88
CA PHE A 54 0.77 -7.53 -9.81
C PHE A 54 -0.01 -7.61 -11.11
N ARG A 55 -0.38 -6.44 -11.66
CA ARG A 55 -0.98 -6.32 -13.00
C ARG A 55 -0.26 -5.24 -13.79
N GLY A 56 0.03 -5.53 -15.06
CA GLY A 56 0.62 -4.59 -16.01
C GLY A 56 -0.45 -3.97 -16.91
N PHE A 57 -0.27 -2.69 -17.27
CA PHE A 57 -1.13 -1.94 -18.18
C PHE A 57 -0.27 -1.28 -19.26
N ALA A 58 -0.63 -1.49 -20.52
CA ALA A 58 0.17 -1.06 -21.66
C ALA A 58 -0.08 0.39 -22.11
N GLU A 59 -1.12 1.04 -21.58
CA GLU A 59 -1.47 2.41 -21.94
C GLU A 59 -0.35 3.38 -21.57
N LYS A 60 0.17 4.10 -22.57
CA LYS A 60 1.26 5.07 -22.39
C LYS A 60 0.77 6.36 -21.71
N ASN A 61 -0.44 6.80 -22.05
CA ASN A 61 -1.00 8.03 -21.53
C ASN A 61 -1.63 7.84 -20.14
N TYR A 62 -1.45 8.82 -19.27
CA TYR A 62 -1.87 8.77 -17.87
C TYR A 62 -3.37 8.53 -17.70
N CYS A 63 -4.23 9.35 -18.31
CA CYS A 63 -5.68 9.25 -18.11
C CYS A 63 -6.27 7.92 -18.61
N PRO A 64 -5.99 7.44 -19.84
CA PRO A 64 -6.44 6.12 -20.27
C PRO A 64 -5.94 5.00 -19.38
N ARG A 65 -4.68 5.07 -18.92
CA ARG A 65 -4.12 4.06 -18.02
C ARG A 65 -4.85 4.01 -16.68
N MET A 66 -5.17 5.16 -16.07
CA MET A 66 -5.95 5.20 -14.83
C MET A 66 -7.34 4.58 -15.01
N ASN A 67 -8.01 4.90 -16.13
CA ASN A 67 -9.33 4.34 -16.42
C ASN A 67 -9.28 2.82 -16.66
N SER A 68 -8.28 2.32 -17.38
CA SER A 68 -8.13 0.88 -17.65
C SER A 68 -7.87 0.06 -16.38
N MET A 69 -7.34 0.68 -15.32
CA MET A 69 -7.09 0.04 -14.03
C MET A 69 -8.36 -0.14 -13.18
N ASN A 70 -9.41 0.67 -13.39
CA ASN A 70 -10.59 0.69 -12.51
C ASN A 70 -11.39 -0.62 -12.55
N LYS A 71 -11.66 -1.17 -13.74
CA LYS A 71 -12.40 -2.44 -13.88
C LYS A 71 -11.64 -3.65 -13.31
N PRO A 72 -10.34 -3.86 -13.58
CA PRO A 72 -9.54 -4.86 -12.91
C PRO A 72 -9.50 -4.71 -11.37
N ALA A 73 -9.35 -3.49 -10.86
CA ALA A 73 -9.39 -3.22 -9.42
C ALA A 73 -10.75 -3.61 -8.80
N TYR A 74 -11.85 -3.25 -9.46
CA TYR A 74 -13.19 -3.65 -9.04
C TYR A 74 -13.35 -5.18 -8.97
N ASN A 75 -12.87 -5.90 -9.98
CA ASN A 75 -12.91 -7.36 -10.00
C ASN A 75 -12.06 -7.98 -8.87
N ASP A 76 -10.92 -7.40 -8.57
CA ASP A 76 -10.07 -7.85 -7.47
C ASP A 76 -10.72 -7.59 -6.10
N ILE A 77 -11.41 -6.46 -5.93
CA ILE A 77 -12.21 -6.19 -4.73
C ILE A 77 -13.26 -7.30 -4.54
N LYS A 78 -14.02 -7.62 -5.57
CA LYS A 78 -15.03 -8.69 -5.50
C LYS A 78 -14.42 -10.04 -5.13
N LYS A 79 -13.27 -10.36 -5.72
CA LYS A 79 -12.62 -11.65 -5.55
C LYS A 79 -11.98 -11.81 -4.17
N PHE A 80 -11.32 -10.78 -3.66
CA PHE A 80 -10.42 -10.89 -2.51
C PHE A 80 -10.98 -10.25 -1.23
N ALA A 81 -11.79 -9.19 -1.33
CA ALA A 81 -12.27 -8.49 -0.13
C ALA A 81 -13.28 -9.30 0.69
N LYS A 82 -14.13 -10.10 0.04
CA LYS A 82 -15.14 -10.95 0.72
C LYS A 82 -15.92 -10.22 1.83
N GLY A 83 -16.26 -8.95 1.60
CA GLY A 83 -16.95 -8.10 2.57
C GLY A 83 -16.07 -7.39 3.59
N SER A 84 -14.75 -7.56 3.54
CA SER A 84 -13.80 -6.80 4.37
C SER A 84 -13.57 -5.40 3.80
N PRO A 85 -13.16 -4.43 4.64
CA PRO A 85 -12.80 -3.09 4.18
C PRO A 85 -11.65 -3.11 3.17
N VAL A 86 -11.74 -2.24 2.17
CA VAL A 86 -10.73 -2.10 1.10
C VAL A 86 -10.20 -0.67 1.06
N MET A 87 -8.89 -0.54 0.93
CA MET A 87 -8.25 0.75 0.74
C MET A 87 -7.60 0.81 -0.65
N ILE A 88 -7.93 1.85 -1.42
CA ILE A 88 -7.43 2.05 -2.77
C ILE A 88 -6.56 3.31 -2.79
N PHE A 89 -5.26 3.14 -3.07
CA PHE A 89 -4.35 4.26 -3.26
C PHE A 89 -4.30 4.65 -4.73
N VAL A 90 -4.46 5.94 -4.99
CA VAL A 90 -4.43 6.52 -6.34
C VAL A 90 -3.41 7.65 -6.40
N SER A 91 -3.01 8.03 -7.61
CA SER A 91 -1.87 8.93 -7.84
C SER A 91 -2.14 10.41 -7.53
N SER A 92 -3.39 10.84 -7.38
CA SER A 92 -3.74 12.26 -7.11
C SER A 92 -5.12 12.40 -6.45
N ARG A 93 -5.35 13.56 -5.79
CA ARG A 93 -6.66 13.90 -5.21
C ARG A 93 -7.79 13.89 -6.25
N ARG A 94 -7.52 14.37 -7.45
CA ARG A 94 -8.51 14.33 -8.55
C ARG A 94 -8.88 12.88 -8.89
N GLN A 95 -7.87 12.01 -8.97
CA GLN A 95 -8.07 10.60 -9.31
C GLN A 95 -8.88 9.86 -8.24
N THR A 96 -8.79 10.25 -6.97
CA THR A 96 -9.61 9.67 -5.89
C THR A 96 -11.11 9.77 -6.22
N ARG A 97 -11.57 10.96 -6.61
CA ARG A 97 -12.99 11.18 -6.98
C ARG A 97 -13.39 10.41 -8.24
N LEU A 98 -12.55 10.46 -9.28
CA LEU A 98 -12.82 9.77 -10.55
C LEU A 98 -12.90 8.25 -10.35
N THR A 99 -11.93 7.67 -9.67
CA THR A 99 -11.92 6.23 -9.37
C THR A 99 -13.12 5.82 -8.51
N ALA A 100 -13.50 6.62 -7.51
CA ALA A 100 -14.68 6.33 -6.69
C ALA A 100 -15.96 6.32 -7.51
N LEU A 101 -16.17 7.32 -8.39
CA LEU A 101 -17.33 7.37 -9.28
C LEU A 101 -17.39 6.18 -10.25
N ASP A 102 -16.27 5.82 -10.84
CA ASP A 102 -16.18 4.67 -11.75
C ASP A 102 -16.51 3.36 -11.02
N LEU A 103 -15.99 3.17 -9.80
CA LEU A 103 -16.30 1.98 -8.99
C LEU A 103 -17.77 1.92 -8.58
N ILE A 104 -18.39 3.06 -8.23
CA ILE A 104 -19.83 3.14 -7.95
C ILE A 104 -20.64 2.77 -9.20
N THR A 105 -20.25 3.28 -10.35
CA THR A 105 -20.91 2.96 -11.63
C THR A 105 -20.80 1.49 -11.98
N LEU A 106 -19.60 0.90 -11.82
CA LEU A 106 -19.39 -0.54 -12.04
C LEU A 106 -20.24 -1.38 -11.08
N ALA A 107 -20.32 -0.98 -9.82
CA ALA A 107 -21.13 -1.65 -8.82
C ALA A 107 -22.63 -1.55 -9.11
N ALA A 108 -23.12 -0.39 -9.51
CA ALA A 108 -24.52 -0.16 -9.86
C ALA A 108 -24.95 -0.96 -11.11
N ASN A 109 -24.07 -1.12 -12.08
CA ASN A 109 -24.35 -1.89 -13.30
C ASN A 109 -24.44 -3.40 -13.04
N GLU A 110 -23.75 -3.91 -12.03
CA GLU A 110 -23.76 -5.35 -11.71
C GLU A 110 -24.77 -5.73 -10.63
N SER A 111 -25.07 -4.85 -9.71
CA SER A 111 -26.02 -5.08 -8.63
C SER A 111 -27.20 -4.14 -8.75
N HIS A 112 -28.42 -4.66 -8.64
CA HIS A 112 -29.63 -3.83 -8.51
C HIS A 112 -29.67 -3.06 -7.17
N LEU A 113 -28.66 -3.20 -6.32
CA LEU A 113 -28.51 -2.50 -5.04
C LEU A 113 -27.90 -1.12 -5.27
N LYS A 114 -28.55 -0.07 -4.77
CA LYS A 114 -28.09 1.33 -4.92
C LYS A 114 -26.70 1.62 -4.34
N SER A 115 -26.24 0.85 -3.34
CA SER A 115 -24.95 1.07 -2.66
C SER A 115 -24.37 -0.23 -2.08
N PRO A 116 -23.86 -1.16 -2.90
CA PRO A 116 -23.44 -2.49 -2.46
C PRO A 116 -22.26 -2.49 -1.47
N TYR A 117 -21.50 -1.41 -1.40
CA TYR A 117 -20.33 -1.29 -0.51
C TYR A 117 -20.59 -0.42 0.72
N LEU A 118 -21.70 0.29 0.79
CA LEU A 118 -22.06 1.13 1.92
C LEU A 118 -22.93 0.34 2.89
N LYS A 119 -22.37 -0.01 4.03
CA LYS A 119 -23.08 -0.77 5.08
C LYS A 119 -23.71 0.13 6.15
N MET A 120 -23.48 1.44 6.08
CA MET A 120 -24.02 2.43 7.00
C MET A 120 -25.44 2.79 6.62
N SER A 121 -26.30 3.00 7.62
CA SER A 121 -27.63 3.54 7.41
C SER A 121 -27.58 5.01 6.97
N HIS A 122 -28.68 5.52 6.40
CA HIS A 122 -28.77 6.92 6.00
C HIS A 122 -28.64 7.88 7.18
N GLU A 123 -29.10 7.46 8.36
CA GLU A 123 -29.01 8.21 9.61
C GLU A 123 -27.57 8.32 10.12
N GLU A 124 -26.82 7.20 10.10
CA GLU A 124 -25.41 7.19 10.47
C GLU A 124 -24.56 8.06 9.53
N LEU A 125 -24.85 8.05 8.21
CA LEU A 125 -24.19 8.91 7.24
C LEU A 125 -24.46 10.39 7.47
N SER A 126 -25.68 10.78 7.85
CA SER A 126 -26.04 12.18 8.10
C SER A 126 -25.40 12.74 9.36
N MET A 127 -24.90 11.88 10.27
CA MET A 127 -24.14 12.33 11.45
C MET A 127 -22.66 12.59 11.17
N ILE A 128 -22.13 12.12 10.03
CA ILE A 128 -20.72 12.24 9.65
C ILE A 128 -20.50 13.38 8.64
N LEU A 129 -21.51 13.77 7.89
CA LEU A 129 -21.49 14.82 6.88
C LEU A 129 -22.04 16.14 7.42
#